data_ff501f7023a5a27115d3dd6a522198dd
#
_entry.id   ff501f7023a5a27115d3dd6a522198dd
#
_cell.length_a   1.000
_cell.length_b   1.000
_cell.length_c   1.000
_cell.angle_alpha   90.00
_cell.angle_beta   90.00
_cell.angle_gamma   90.00
#
_symmetry.space_group_name_H-M   'P 1'
#
loop_
_entity.id
_entity.type
_entity.pdbx_description
1 polymer ?
#
loop_
_entity_poly.entity_id
_entity_poly.type
_entity_poly.pdbx_seq_one_letter_code
_entity_poly.pdbx_strand_id
1 'polypeptide(L)'
;MQRDLILHIGTSKTGSTSIQRVMSRQRTALARQGLYYPASPGQESHVLLTMAAMADRRLYGSPDRPIWGGIGPDARLARFRDEFASEMAAIPAECRRIVVSAEQFSMLLRDTQSVQNLHDLLRPYADTMTVVVYLRRQDQHFASLFSEMLRWGDAQAPDLLTMQPYAQHGYNYVNLVNRWARVFGRRFVRPRLYSPVAGTRFDVVEDFLQVCGASLDLTALSSARVANSSISHAGQMLLVALAERIRSRDPAQGRNVQSPLWRKLTAATSAALPGTGWRPTQAEARAFVERYGASNELVRQRYFPKRQTLFDPDFSALPLQPVAVDDAALSDAATRLMAALGTVTGPQAAPPPDRQAGFDAVLDAMLAQAEAAARQHDGVAVAAARLAQTAGDRQRHRTALATRLQIDPANTAARLELAALYLEDGDRRAAAYCVGAVLRTHPGHPGALALQHRLAATSSAPH
;
A
#
# COMPACT_ATOMS: atom_id res chain seq x y z
N MET A 1 24.09 24.89 6.11
CA MET A 1 24.89 23.72 5.62
C MET A 1 24.25 23.22 4.36
N GLN A 2 25.05 22.96 3.33
CA GLN A 2 24.54 22.47 2.04
C GLN A 2 24.16 20.98 2.16
N ARG A 3 22.90 20.65 1.83
CA ARG A 3 22.36 19.27 1.83
C ARG A 3 21.74 18.94 0.49
N ASP A 4 21.90 17.68 0.08
CA ASP A 4 21.24 17.11 -1.09
C ASP A 4 20.05 16.24 -0.65
N LEU A 5 18.95 16.28 -1.40
CA LEU A 5 17.81 15.43 -1.17
C LEU A 5 17.61 14.50 -2.36
N ILE A 6 17.49 13.19 -2.08
CA ILE A 6 17.18 12.16 -3.05
C ILE A 6 15.73 11.74 -2.82
N LEU A 7 14.87 11.98 -3.80
CA LEU A 7 13.46 11.71 -3.76
C LEU A 7 13.14 10.49 -4.63
N HIS A 8 12.96 9.33 -4.01
CA HIS A 8 12.53 8.10 -4.69
C HIS A 8 11.00 8.09 -4.80
N ILE A 9 10.49 8.12 -6.04
CA ILE A 9 9.06 8.26 -6.31
C ILE A 9 8.37 6.96 -6.76
N GLY A 10 9.03 5.82 -6.69
CA GLY A 10 8.56 4.53 -7.18
C GLY A 10 9.12 4.28 -8.61
N THR A 11 8.40 3.65 -9.55
CA THR A 11 6.96 3.37 -9.53
C THR A 11 6.58 2.24 -8.56
N SER A 12 5.26 1.97 -8.43
CA SER A 12 4.82 0.74 -7.74
C SER A 12 5.42 -0.50 -8.44
N LYS A 13 5.55 -1.62 -7.73
CA LYS A 13 6.03 -2.91 -8.28
C LYS A 13 7.44 -2.87 -8.91
N THR A 14 8.27 -1.93 -8.48
CA THR A 14 9.69 -1.83 -8.82
C THR A 14 10.61 -1.98 -7.59
N GLY A 15 10.16 -2.74 -6.58
CA GLY A 15 10.94 -3.03 -5.38
C GLY A 15 10.96 -1.91 -4.35
N SER A 16 10.05 -0.94 -4.43
CA SER A 16 9.93 0.19 -3.48
C SER A 16 9.88 -0.27 -2.02
N THR A 17 9.11 -1.33 -1.72
CA THR A 17 9.03 -1.91 -0.37
C THR A 17 10.39 -2.42 0.12
N SER A 18 11.19 -3.05 -0.75
CA SER A 18 12.52 -3.54 -0.38
C SER A 18 13.48 -2.39 -0.08
N ILE A 19 13.47 -1.35 -0.93
CA ILE A 19 14.24 -0.11 -0.70
C ILE A 19 13.84 0.51 0.63
N GLN A 20 12.55 0.79 0.84
CA GLN A 20 12.03 1.45 2.04
C GLN A 20 12.34 0.67 3.32
N ARG A 21 12.20 -0.65 3.28
CA ARG A 21 12.49 -1.52 4.42
C ARG A 21 13.97 -1.52 4.78
N VAL A 22 14.87 -1.58 3.80
CA VAL A 22 16.31 -1.50 4.05
C VAL A 22 16.69 -0.13 4.57
N MET A 23 16.22 0.94 3.93
CA MET A 23 16.50 2.31 4.37
C MET A 23 16.02 2.57 5.80
N SER A 24 14.82 2.09 6.15
CA SER A 24 14.25 2.27 7.49
C SER A 24 14.98 1.46 8.57
N ARG A 25 15.34 0.23 8.27
CA ARG A 25 16.02 -0.66 9.24
C ARG A 25 17.48 -0.30 9.45
N GLN A 26 18.10 0.33 8.46
CA GLN A 26 19.52 0.68 8.45
C GLN A 26 19.79 2.16 8.70
N ARG A 27 18.83 2.92 9.26
CA ARG A 27 18.98 4.37 9.53
C ARG A 27 20.30 4.72 10.20
N THR A 28 20.67 3.97 11.25
CA THR A 28 21.91 4.22 11.99
C THR A 28 23.17 3.96 11.13
N ALA A 29 23.20 2.87 10.37
CA ALA A 29 24.31 2.57 9.50
C ALA A 29 24.45 3.56 8.33
N LEU A 30 23.32 4.03 7.80
CA LEU A 30 23.25 5.04 6.77
C LEU A 30 23.66 6.42 7.29
N ALA A 31 23.25 6.79 8.51
CA ALA A 31 23.64 8.06 9.14
C ALA A 31 25.16 8.16 9.31
N ARG A 32 25.84 7.06 9.69
CA ARG A 32 27.33 6.98 9.75
C ARG A 32 27.99 7.21 8.38
N GLN A 33 27.26 7.06 7.28
CA GLN A 33 27.71 7.34 5.92
C GLN A 33 27.18 8.69 5.38
N GLY A 34 26.63 9.53 6.27
CA GLY A 34 26.13 10.85 5.94
C GLY A 34 24.77 10.89 5.25
N LEU A 35 23.98 9.77 5.31
CA LEU A 35 22.62 9.69 4.80
C LEU A 35 21.61 9.72 5.94
N TYR A 36 20.58 10.54 5.79
CA TYR A 36 19.46 10.63 6.70
C TYR A 36 18.16 10.12 6.04
N TYR A 37 17.50 9.14 6.67
CA TYR A 37 16.20 8.62 6.24
C TYR A 37 15.17 8.96 7.32
N PRO A 38 14.31 10.00 7.13
CA PRO A 38 13.41 10.48 8.16
C PRO A 38 12.39 9.42 8.58
N ALA A 39 11.89 9.53 9.81
CA ALA A 39 10.91 8.61 10.38
C ALA A 39 9.50 9.23 10.48
N SER A 40 9.41 10.53 10.68
CA SER A 40 8.13 11.22 10.90
C SER A 40 7.17 11.16 9.71
N PRO A 41 7.63 11.14 8.42
CA PRO A 41 6.71 10.98 7.31
C PRO A 41 6.11 9.59 7.17
N GLY A 42 6.63 8.63 7.92
CA GLY A 42 6.26 7.22 7.94
C GLY A 42 7.48 6.34 8.19
N GLN A 43 7.32 5.29 8.97
CA GLN A 43 8.46 4.46 9.42
C GLN A 43 9.21 3.78 8.27
N GLU A 44 8.52 3.30 7.26
CA GLU A 44 9.11 2.71 6.05
C GLU A 44 8.84 3.60 4.84
N SER A 45 7.59 3.77 4.45
CA SER A 45 7.17 4.62 3.32
C SER A 45 6.75 6.01 3.81
N HIS A 46 7.23 7.05 3.16
CA HIS A 46 6.98 8.44 3.53
C HIS A 46 5.63 8.96 2.97
N VAL A 47 4.59 8.18 3.21
CA VAL A 47 3.25 8.42 2.65
C VAL A 47 2.60 9.70 3.14
N LEU A 48 2.92 10.18 4.37
CA LEU A 48 2.38 11.44 4.90
C LEU A 48 2.87 12.65 4.10
N LEU A 49 4.07 12.62 3.53
CA LEU A 49 4.53 13.64 2.58
C LEU A 49 3.67 13.66 1.31
N THR A 50 3.30 12.48 0.79
CA THR A 50 2.36 12.39 -0.34
C THR A 50 1.03 13.05 -0.01
N MET A 51 0.45 12.67 1.13
CA MET A 51 -0.85 13.20 1.57
C MET A 51 -0.80 14.71 1.81
N ALA A 52 0.29 15.22 2.40
CA ALA A 52 0.47 16.64 2.65
C ALA A 52 0.62 17.47 1.36
N ALA A 53 1.13 16.85 0.29
CA ALA A 53 1.36 17.49 -1.01
C ALA A 53 0.16 17.43 -1.96
N MET A 54 -0.79 16.50 -1.75
CA MET A 54 -1.94 16.34 -2.66
C MET A 54 -2.81 17.58 -2.71
N ALA A 55 -3.04 18.10 -3.92
CA ALA A 55 -3.96 19.22 -4.16
C ALA A 55 -5.43 18.76 -4.06
N ASP A 56 -5.74 17.56 -4.55
CA ASP A 56 -7.08 16.99 -4.47
C ASP A 56 -7.26 16.12 -3.23
N ARG A 57 -7.88 16.67 -2.19
CA ARG A 57 -8.14 15.98 -0.92
C ARG A 57 -9.17 14.86 -1.03
N ARG A 58 -9.97 14.80 -2.10
CA ARG A 58 -10.90 13.68 -2.35
C ARG A 58 -10.18 12.34 -2.52
N LEU A 59 -8.89 12.39 -2.91
CA LEU A 59 -8.03 11.22 -3.03
C LEU A 59 -7.49 10.71 -1.68
N TYR A 60 -7.74 11.38 -0.57
CA TYR A 60 -7.31 10.92 0.77
C TYR A 60 -7.97 9.60 1.18
N GLY A 61 -9.09 9.26 0.56
CA GLY A 61 -9.91 8.10 0.92
C GLY A 61 -10.68 8.34 2.22
N SER A 62 -11.15 7.24 2.84
CA SER A 62 -11.92 7.34 4.09
C SER A 62 -11.10 8.01 5.20
N PRO A 63 -11.73 8.92 5.99
CA PRO A 63 -11.13 9.51 7.18
C PRO A 63 -10.77 8.47 8.27
N ASP A 64 -11.33 7.27 8.20
CA ASP A 64 -11.07 6.17 9.13
C ASP A 64 -9.85 5.31 8.76
N ARG A 65 -9.11 5.67 7.71
CA ARG A 65 -7.90 4.93 7.35
C ARG A 65 -6.87 4.98 8.47
N PRO A 66 -6.17 3.87 8.75
CA PRO A 66 -5.17 3.78 9.81
C PRO A 66 -4.09 4.85 9.78
N ILE A 67 -3.73 5.32 8.57
CA ILE A 67 -2.74 6.37 8.35
C ILE A 67 -3.10 7.68 9.08
N TRP A 68 -4.38 7.93 9.32
CA TRP A 68 -4.85 9.13 10.02
C TRP A 68 -4.81 9.00 11.55
N GLY A 69 -4.42 7.84 12.08
CA GLY A 69 -4.24 7.62 13.52
C GLY A 69 -5.50 7.87 14.36
N GLY A 70 -6.69 7.77 13.74
CA GLY A 70 -7.97 8.02 14.41
C GLY A 70 -8.34 9.49 14.61
N ILE A 71 -7.46 10.44 14.28
CA ILE A 71 -7.67 11.89 14.48
C ILE A 71 -8.12 12.64 13.21
N GLY A 72 -8.23 11.90 12.07
CA GLY A 72 -8.61 12.44 10.78
C GLY A 72 -7.48 13.11 10.00
N PRO A 73 -7.73 13.38 8.69
CA PRO A 73 -6.67 13.84 7.79
C PRO A 73 -6.07 15.18 8.18
N ASP A 74 -6.90 16.19 8.47
CA ASP A 74 -6.41 17.56 8.70
C ASP A 74 -5.58 17.67 9.99
N ALA A 75 -6.07 17.09 11.09
CA ALA A 75 -5.35 17.06 12.36
C ALA A 75 -4.05 16.26 12.27
N ARG A 76 -4.10 15.08 11.59
CA ARG A 76 -2.90 14.26 11.40
C ARG A 76 -1.84 14.97 10.54
N LEU A 77 -2.25 15.67 9.49
CA LEU A 77 -1.32 16.41 8.63
C LEU A 77 -0.76 17.66 9.30
N ALA A 78 -1.53 18.35 10.14
CA ALA A 78 -1.03 19.45 10.94
C ALA A 78 0.06 18.96 11.91
N ARG A 79 -0.25 17.94 12.71
CA ARG A 79 0.71 17.30 13.62
C ARG A 79 1.94 16.77 12.90
N PHE A 80 1.76 16.13 11.74
CA PHE A 80 2.87 15.66 10.91
C PHE A 80 3.82 16.79 10.49
N ARG A 81 3.30 17.97 10.12
CA ARG A 81 4.16 19.10 9.72
C ARG A 81 5.08 19.54 10.87
N ASP A 82 4.56 19.58 12.09
CA ASP A 82 5.34 19.96 13.28
C ASP A 82 6.38 18.86 13.61
N GLU A 83 5.97 17.60 13.59
CA GLU A 83 6.87 16.46 13.80
C GLU A 83 7.99 16.43 12.76
N PHE A 84 7.67 16.66 11.48
CA PHE A 84 8.63 16.66 10.38
C PHE A 84 9.59 17.83 10.48
N ALA A 85 9.09 19.03 10.75
CA ALA A 85 9.94 20.22 10.91
C ALA A 85 10.93 20.04 12.08
N SER A 86 10.47 19.50 13.21
CA SER A 86 11.32 19.21 14.37
C SER A 86 12.39 18.16 14.05
N GLU A 87 12.02 17.07 13.36
CA GLU A 87 12.96 16.03 12.94
C GLU A 87 14.01 16.58 11.98
N MET A 88 13.58 17.37 10.99
CA MET A 88 14.48 17.96 9.99
C MET A 88 15.45 18.97 10.59
N ALA A 89 15.04 19.72 11.63
CA ALA A 89 15.90 20.62 12.38
C ALA A 89 16.97 19.86 13.20
N ALA A 90 16.64 18.65 13.63
CA ALA A 90 17.52 17.80 14.44
C ALA A 90 18.46 16.90 13.61
N ILE A 91 18.47 16.99 12.28
CA ILE A 91 19.36 16.18 11.43
C ILE A 91 20.81 16.44 11.80
N PRO A 92 21.61 15.40 12.12
CA PRO A 92 23.03 15.54 12.43
C PRO A 92 23.81 16.27 11.32
N ALA A 93 24.79 17.08 11.71
CA ALA A 93 25.54 17.93 10.78
C ALA A 93 26.34 17.13 9.74
N GLU A 94 26.76 15.93 10.10
CA GLU A 94 27.46 14.97 9.23
C GLU A 94 26.54 14.40 8.14
N CYS A 95 25.23 14.37 8.34
CA CYS A 95 24.28 13.91 7.34
C CYS A 95 24.07 14.97 6.26
N ARG A 96 24.79 14.82 5.15
CA ARG A 96 24.76 15.73 4.00
C ARG A 96 23.70 15.35 2.97
N ARG A 97 23.14 14.15 3.03
CA ARG A 97 22.11 13.66 2.12
C ARG A 97 20.88 13.23 2.87
N ILE A 98 19.73 13.68 2.39
CA ILE A 98 18.42 13.26 2.89
C ILE A 98 17.80 12.35 1.84
N VAL A 99 17.27 11.21 2.25
CA VAL A 99 16.60 10.28 1.35
C VAL A 99 15.14 10.19 1.73
N VAL A 100 14.26 10.48 0.79
CA VAL A 100 12.80 10.38 0.93
C VAL A 100 12.28 9.37 -0.08
N SER A 101 11.42 8.44 0.36
CA SER A 101 10.89 7.39 -0.51
C SER A 101 9.43 7.12 -0.25
N ALA A 102 8.60 7.25 -1.29
CA ALA A 102 7.22 6.77 -1.31
C ALA A 102 6.80 6.45 -2.76
N GLU A 103 6.28 5.26 -3.01
CA GLU A 103 5.73 4.93 -4.34
C GLU A 103 4.45 5.71 -4.64
N GLN A 104 3.74 6.13 -3.58
CA GLN A 104 2.55 6.96 -3.67
C GLN A 104 2.80 8.30 -4.36
N PHE A 105 4.03 8.81 -4.38
CA PHE A 105 4.38 10.03 -5.12
C PHE A 105 4.04 9.92 -6.60
N SER A 106 4.47 8.83 -7.26
CA SER A 106 4.17 8.63 -8.68
C SER A 106 2.69 8.32 -8.93
N MET A 107 2.04 7.66 -7.98
CA MET A 107 0.66 7.16 -8.09
C MET A 107 -0.39 8.23 -7.83
N LEU A 108 -0.18 9.10 -6.84
CA LEU A 108 -1.18 10.01 -6.32
C LEU A 108 -0.92 11.48 -6.66
N LEU A 109 0.35 11.90 -6.85
CA LEU A 109 0.64 13.26 -7.29
C LEU A 109 0.54 13.35 -8.82
N ARG A 110 -0.71 13.35 -9.31
CA ARG A 110 -1.03 13.21 -10.74
C ARG A 110 -0.99 14.52 -11.53
N ASP A 111 -0.93 15.64 -10.85
CA ASP A 111 -0.89 16.99 -11.41
C ASP A 111 0.38 17.73 -11.00
N THR A 112 0.70 18.79 -11.74
CA THR A 112 1.91 19.60 -11.49
C THR A 112 1.82 20.35 -10.17
N GLN A 113 0.62 20.76 -9.74
CA GLN A 113 0.44 21.47 -8.48
C GLN A 113 0.79 20.60 -7.27
N SER A 114 0.32 19.35 -7.25
CA SER A 114 0.68 18.38 -6.18
C SER A 114 2.19 18.12 -6.13
N VAL A 115 2.85 18.03 -7.28
CA VAL A 115 4.32 17.89 -7.34
C VAL A 115 5.02 19.16 -6.85
N GLN A 116 4.50 20.36 -7.19
CA GLN A 116 5.00 21.64 -6.70
C GLN A 116 4.86 21.76 -5.19
N ASN A 117 3.69 21.39 -4.64
CA ASN A 117 3.47 21.39 -3.19
C ASN A 117 4.49 20.50 -2.45
N LEU A 118 4.83 19.33 -3.01
CA LEU A 118 5.87 18.46 -2.43
C LEU A 118 7.25 19.12 -2.50
N HIS A 119 7.59 19.71 -3.65
CA HIS A 119 8.84 20.44 -3.82
C HIS A 119 8.97 21.55 -2.77
N ASP A 120 7.94 22.39 -2.60
CA ASP A 120 7.95 23.53 -1.69
C ASP A 120 8.00 23.08 -0.22
N LEU A 121 7.36 21.95 0.11
CA LEU A 121 7.44 21.35 1.44
C LEU A 121 8.87 20.87 1.78
N LEU A 122 9.62 20.39 0.79
CA LEU A 122 10.97 19.84 0.97
C LEU A 122 12.09 20.89 0.78
N ARG A 123 11.81 21.95 0.03
CA ARG A 123 12.80 22.98 -0.36
C ARG A 123 13.54 23.62 0.80
N PRO A 124 12.93 23.88 1.99
CA PRO A 124 13.66 24.46 3.13
C PRO A 124 14.79 23.60 3.68
N TYR A 125 14.83 22.31 3.37
CA TYR A 125 15.74 21.33 3.98
C TYR A 125 16.87 20.86 3.07
N ALA A 126 16.85 21.27 1.78
CA ALA A 126 17.86 20.85 0.81
C ALA A 126 18.15 21.92 -0.25
N ASP A 127 19.41 22.05 -0.62
CA ASP A 127 19.88 22.97 -1.67
C ASP A 127 19.66 22.37 -3.06
N THR A 128 19.86 21.05 -3.18
CA THR A 128 19.57 20.31 -4.41
C THR A 128 18.62 19.16 -4.13
N MET A 129 17.74 18.87 -5.11
CA MET A 129 16.79 17.79 -5.01
C MET A 129 16.83 16.94 -6.28
N THR A 130 17.18 15.66 -6.15
CA THR A 130 17.22 14.70 -7.25
C THR A 130 16.06 13.72 -7.14
N VAL A 131 15.27 13.62 -8.19
CA VAL A 131 14.14 12.68 -8.30
C VAL A 131 14.62 11.39 -8.94
N VAL A 132 14.42 10.26 -8.29
CA VAL A 132 14.74 8.92 -8.78
C VAL A 132 13.45 8.14 -8.99
N VAL A 133 13.29 7.55 -10.18
CA VAL A 133 12.12 6.73 -10.53
C VAL A 133 12.55 5.49 -11.27
N TYR A 134 12.09 4.32 -10.81
CA TYR A 134 12.31 3.06 -11.52
C TYR A 134 11.16 2.79 -12.48
N LEU A 135 11.52 2.52 -13.74
CA LEU A 135 10.60 2.19 -14.83
C LEU A 135 10.70 0.69 -15.11
N ARG A 136 9.57 0.04 -15.25
CA ARG A 136 9.48 -1.39 -15.56
C ARG A 136 8.71 -1.59 -16.86
N ARG A 137 9.07 -2.61 -17.67
CA ARG A 137 8.31 -2.92 -18.90
C ARG A 137 6.83 -3.12 -18.56
N GLN A 138 5.96 -2.50 -19.30
CA GLN A 138 4.56 -2.29 -18.92
C GLN A 138 3.79 -3.59 -18.68
N ASP A 139 4.02 -4.63 -19.48
CA ASP A 139 3.43 -5.96 -19.31
C ASP A 139 3.84 -6.62 -17.98
N GLN A 140 5.13 -6.53 -17.63
CA GLN A 140 5.65 -7.06 -16.38
C GLN A 140 5.14 -6.26 -15.18
N HIS A 141 5.02 -4.95 -15.34
CA HIS A 141 4.46 -4.07 -14.32
C HIS A 141 3.00 -4.44 -14.06
N PHE A 142 2.21 -4.63 -15.13
CA PHE A 142 0.82 -5.03 -15.04
C PHE A 142 0.65 -6.37 -14.31
N ALA A 143 1.33 -7.43 -14.73
CA ALA A 143 1.23 -8.74 -14.09
C ALA A 143 1.54 -8.69 -12.58
N SER A 144 2.52 -7.87 -12.21
CA SER A 144 2.86 -7.64 -10.80
C SER A 144 1.82 -6.80 -10.06
N LEU A 145 1.21 -5.81 -10.72
CA LEU A 145 0.15 -4.96 -10.17
C LEU A 145 -1.14 -5.76 -10.00
N PHE A 146 -1.49 -6.61 -10.95
CA PHE A 146 -2.65 -7.50 -10.85
C PHE A 146 -2.63 -8.34 -9.56
N SER A 147 -1.51 -8.98 -9.24
CA SER A 147 -1.34 -9.68 -7.96
C SER A 147 -1.60 -8.81 -6.73
N GLU A 148 -1.33 -7.53 -6.81
CA GLU A 148 -1.55 -6.60 -5.70
C GLU A 148 -2.99 -6.10 -5.64
N MET A 149 -3.61 -5.85 -6.80
CA MET A 149 -5.04 -5.49 -6.89
C MET A 149 -5.90 -6.59 -6.26
N LEU A 150 -5.57 -7.86 -6.49
CA LEU A 150 -6.22 -8.98 -5.80
C LEU A 150 -6.13 -8.86 -4.28
N ARG A 151 -4.96 -8.49 -3.74
CA ARG A 151 -4.81 -8.31 -2.29
C ARG A 151 -5.62 -7.13 -1.76
N TRP A 152 -5.89 -6.13 -2.58
CA TRP A 152 -6.72 -4.98 -2.23
C TRP A 152 -8.22 -5.24 -2.40
N GLY A 153 -8.62 -6.41 -2.89
CA GLY A 153 -10.02 -6.78 -3.12
C GLY A 153 -10.56 -6.29 -4.47
N ASP A 154 -9.74 -5.65 -5.28
CA ASP A 154 -10.08 -5.35 -6.67
C ASP A 154 -9.77 -6.59 -7.53
N ALA A 155 -10.54 -7.64 -7.27
CA ALA A 155 -10.36 -8.94 -7.88
C ALA A 155 -11.31 -9.09 -9.07
N GLN A 156 -10.80 -8.74 -10.23
CA GLN A 156 -11.41 -8.98 -11.55
C GLN A 156 -10.46 -9.84 -12.37
N ALA A 157 -10.98 -10.52 -13.38
CA ALA A 157 -10.12 -11.26 -14.32
C ALA A 157 -9.10 -10.31 -14.97
N PRO A 158 -7.86 -10.75 -15.17
CA PRO A 158 -6.83 -9.88 -15.72
C PRO A 158 -7.10 -9.63 -17.22
N ASP A 159 -7.22 -8.37 -17.59
CA ASP A 159 -7.37 -7.94 -18.98
C ASP A 159 -6.47 -6.73 -19.25
N LEU A 160 -5.43 -6.95 -20.07
CA LEU A 160 -4.52 -5.88 -20.50
C LEU A 160 -5.19 -4.83 -21.39
N LEU A 161 -6.31 -5.18 -22.01
CA LEU A 161 -6.94 -4.33 -23.02
C LEU A 161 -7.95 -3.36 -22.41
N THR A 162 -8.67 -3.76 -21.37
CA THR A 162 -9.78 -3.00 -20.77
C THR A 162 -9.40 -2.29 -19.48
N MET A 163 -8.14 -2.37 -19.05
CA MET A 163 -7.70 -1.78 -17.79
C MET A 163 -8.11 -0.32 -17.62
N GLN A 164 -8.75 -0.09 -16.52
CA GLN A 164 -9.29 1.17 -16.00
C GLN A 164 -8.27 2.35 -15.97
N PRO A 165 -8.73 3.59 -15.88
CA PRO A 165 -7.93 4.84 -15.98
C PRO A 165 -6.68 4.92 -15.10
N TYR A 166 -6.61 4.14 -14.01
CA TYR A 166 -5.42 4.05 -13.15
C TYR A 166 -4.18 3.58 -13.92
N ALA A 167 -4.36 2.60 -14.79
CA ALA A 167 -3.28 2.05 -15.61
C ALA A 167 -2.76 3.04 -16.65
N GLN A 168 -3.62 3.86 -17.23
CA GLN A 168 -3.22 4.83 -18.26
C GLN A 168 -2.23 5.88 -17.71
N HIS A 169 -2.39 6.31 -16.46
CA HIS A 169 -1.47 7.28 -15.86
C HIS A 169 -0.15 6.66 -15.40
N GLY A 170 -0.15 5.37 -15.02
CA GLY A 170 1.04 4.67 -14.52
C GLY A 170 1.99 4.17 -15.59
N TYR A 171 1.52 3.94 -16.82
CA TYR A 171 2.31 3.35 -17.91
C TYR A 171 2.82 4.34 -18.95
N ASN A 172 2.30 5.56 -18.98
CA ASN A 172 2.81 6.62 -19.84
C ASN A 172 4.01 7.30 -19.16
N TYR A 173 5.18 6.71 -19.33
CA TYR A 173 6.39 7.15 -18.64
C TYR A 173 6.88 8.53 -19.07
N VAL A 174 6.65 8.97 -20.31
CA VAL A 174 7.01 10.33 -20.71
C VAL A 174 6.18 11.36 -19.95
N ASN A 175 4.89 11.10 -19.72
CA ASN A 175 4.04 12.00 -18.93
C ASN A 175 4.47 12.02 -17.47
N LEU A 176 4.78 10.84 -16.89
CA LEU A 176 5.30 10.75 -15.54
C LEU A 176 6.56 11.58 -15.39
N VAL A 177 7.59 11.30 -16.18
CA VAL A 177 8.90 11.95 -16.07
C VAL A 177 8.82 13.46 -16.36
N ASN A 178 8.03 13.87 -17.38
CA ASN A 178 7.86 15.28 -17.73
C ASN A 178 7.16 16.08 -16.61
N ARG A 179 6.17 15.51 -15.92
CA ARG A 179 5.50 16.15 -14.79
C ARG A 179 6.49 16.52 -13.69
N TRP A 180 7.36 15.60 -13.32
CA TRP A 180 8.40 15.84 -12.32
C TRP A 180 9.49 16.78 -12.84
N ALA A 181 9.87 16.66 -14.13
CA ALA A 181 10.88 17.52 -14.75
C ALA A 181 10.45 18.99 -14.87
N ARG A 182 9.14 19.27 -14.97
CA ARG A 182 8.62 20.66 -14.96
C ARG A 182 8.87 21.38 -13.65
N VAL A 183 8.84 20.67 -12.54
CA VAL A 183 9.00 21.24 -11.19
C VAL A 183 10.47 21.21 -10.74
N PHE A 184 11.11 20.05 -10.83
CA PHE A 184 12.45 19.84 -10.32
C PHE A 184 13.56 20.23 -11.32
N GLY A 185 13.21 20.40 -12.59
CA GLY A 185 14.16 20.57 -13.67
C GLY A 185 14.65 19.22 -14.24
N ARG A 186 14.76 19.13 -15.56
CA ARG A 186 15.07 17.90 -16.28
C ARG A 186 16.39 17.23 -15.81
N ARG A 187 17.42 18.01 -15.51
CA ARG A 187 18.74 17.53 -15.06
C ARG A 187 18.69 16.82 -13.71
N PHE A 188 17.68 17.09 -12.91
CA PHE A 188 17.50 16.50 -11.58
C PHE A 188 16.52 15.31 -11.55
N VAL A 189 15.90 14.95 -12.68
CA VAL A 189 15.07 13.74 -12.79
C VAL A 189 15.91 12.63 -13.42
N ARG A 190 16.09 11.54 -12.67
CA ARG A 190 16.92 10.38 -13.03
C ARG A 190 16.08 9.11 -13.11
N PRO A 191 15.44 8.83 -14.26
CA PRO A 191 14.80 7.55 -14.49
C PRO A 191 15.84 6.43 -14.49
N ARG A 192 15.49 5.28 -13.89
CA ARG A 192 16.27 4.05 -13.89
C ARG A 192 15.40 2.90 -14.38
N LEU A 193 16.02 1.89 -14.94
CA LEU A 193 15.28 0.72 -15.42
C LEU A 193 15.30 -0.37 -14.35
N TYR A 194 14.12 -0.89 -14.04
CA TYR A 194 13.98 -2.06 -13.19
C TYR A 194 14.23 -3.32 -14.02
N SER A 195 15.21 -4.13 -13.64
CA SER A 195 15.72 -5.26 -14.46
C SER A 195 16.12 -4.84 -15.88
N PRO A 196 17.21 -4.10 -16.05
CA PRO A 196 17.56 -3.48 -17.33
C PRO A 196 18.00 -4.48 -18.41
N VAL A 197 18.38 -5.70 -18.05
CA VAL A 197 18.82 -6.77 -18.96
C VAL A 197 18.23 -8.10 -18.51
N ALA A 198 17.57 -8.80 -19.45
CA ALA A 198 17.05 -10.13 -19.18
C ALA A 198 18.16 -11.11 -18.80
N GLY A 199 17.90 -12.00 -17.86
CA GLY A 199 18.86 -13.03 -17.41
C GLY A 199 20.00 -12.52 -16.52
N THR A 200 20.16 -11.22 -16.30
CA THR A 200 21.14 -10.67 -15.37
C THR A 200 20.56 -10.50 -13.97
N ARG A 201 21.42 -10.77 -12.96
CA ARG A 201 21.04 -10.47 -11.57
C ARG A 201 20.95 -8.94 -11.40
N PHE A 202 19.77 -8.45 -11.12
CA PHE A 202 19.51 -7.05 -10.78
C PHE A 202 18.99 -6.95 -9.36
N ASP A 203 19.64 -6.15 -8.53
CA ASP A 203 19.20 -5.83 -7.19
C ASP A 203 18.88 -4.35 -7.09
N VAL A 204 17.60 -4.03 -6.98
CA VAL A 204 17.12 -2.65 -6.91
C VAL A 204 17.60 -1.91 -5.66
N VAL A 205 17.85 -2.62 -4.56
CA VAL A 205 18.35 -2.02 -3.32
C VAL A 205 19.81 -1.61 -3.49
N GLU A 206 20.62 -2.50 -4.07
CA GLU A 206 22.01 -2.22 -4.39
C GLU A 206 22.13 -1.04 -5.36
N ASP A 207 21.34 -1.07 -6.44
CA ASP A 207 21.31 0.02 -7.41
C ASP A 207 20.88 1.35 -6.77
N PHE A 208 19.89 1.34 -5.87
CA PHE A 208 19.45 2.55 -5.18
C PHE A 208 20.49 3.06 -4.16
N LEU A 209 21.14 2.16 -3.43
CA LEU A 209 22.23 2.54 -2.53
C LEU A 209 23.39 3.20 -3.30
N GLN A 210 23.74 2.70 -4.48
CA GLN A 210 24.73 3.35 -5.35
C GLN A 210 24.29 4.76 -5.77
N VAL A 211 23.00 4.95 -6.11
CA VAL A 211 22.46 6.30 -6.39
C VAL A 211 22.60 7.21 -5.19
N CYS A 212 22.39 6.69 -3.98
CA CYS A 212 22.55 7.43 -2.73
C CYS A 212 24.01 7.65 -2.34
N GLY A 213 24.96 7.00 -3.02
CA GLY A 213 26.39 7.02 -2.64
C GLY A 213 26.65 6.35 -1.30
N ALA A 214 25.91 5.28 -1.02
CA ALA A 214 26.05 4.45 0.18
C ALA A 214 26.31 3.00 -0.17
N SER A 215 26.87 2.26 0.80
CA SER A 215 27.09 0.83 0.70
C SER A 215 26.66 0.14 1.98
N LEU A 216 25.97 -0.98 1.86
CA LEU A 216 25.59 -1.84 2.98
C LEU A 216 25.90 -3.30 2.64
N ASP A 217 26.26 -4.08 3.63
CA ASP A 217 26.34 -5.53 3.46
C ASP A 217 24.92 -6.12 3.35
N LEU A 218 24.49 -6.34 2.11
CA LEU A 218 23.17 -6.88 1.81
C LEU A 218 23.06 -8.38 2.06
N THR A 219 24.17 -9.10 2.23
CA THR A 219 24.15 -10.53 2.53
C THR A 219 23.63 -10.78 3.94
N ALA A 220 24.03 -9.96 4.90
CA ALA A 220 23.52 -9.98 6.27
C ALA A 220 22.02 -9.57 6.36
N LEU A 221 21.50 -8.90 5.34
CA LEU A 221 20.11 -8.45 5.28
C LEU A 221 19.19 -9.42 4.50
N SER A 222 19.69 -10.55 4.04
CA SER A 222 18.94 -11.52 3.23
C SER A 222 17.70 -12.06 3.94
N SER A 223 17.75 -12.25 5.27
CA SER A 223 16.58 -12.65 6.08
C SER A 223 15.49 -11.55 6.19
N ALA A 224 15.85 -10.28 5.97
CA ALA A 224 14.90 -9.17 5.92
C ALA A 224 14.23 -9.03 4.53
N ARG A 225 14.76 -9.70 3.53
CA ARG A 225 14.16 -9.85 2.20
C ARG A 225 13.10 -10.94 2.26
N VAL A 226 11.97 -10.67 2.89
CA VAL A 226 10.81 -11.54 2.73
C VAL A 226 10.53 -11.60 1.23
N ALA A 227 10.85 -12.74 0.63
CA ALA A 227 10.34 -13.07 -0.69
C ALA A 227 8.81 -12.96 -0.58
N ASN A 228 8.25 -11.88 -1.09
CA ASN A 228 6.82 -11.83 -1.31
C ASN A 228 6.54 -12.94 -2.33
N SER A 229 6.21 -14.14 -1.84
CA SER A 229 5.82 -15.24 -2.68
C SER A 229 4.62 -14.76 -3.49
N SER A 230 4.76 -14.75 -4.81
CA SER A 230 3.63 -14.49 -5.68
C SER A 230 2.60 -15.58 -5.45
N ILE A 231 1.33 -15.20 -5.46
CA ILE A 231 0.22 -16.15 -5.46
C ILE A 231 0.22 -16.84 -6.83
N SER A 232 0.12 -18.16 -6.86
CA SER A 232 0.05 -18.95 -8.11
C SER A 232 -1.15 -18.54 -8.96
N HIS A 233 -1.13 -18.82 -10.25
CA HIS A 233 -2.24 -18.48 -11.15
C HIS A 233 -3.57 -19.06 -10.69
N ALA A 234 -3.59 -20.34 -10.28
CA ALA A 234 -4.79 -20.96 -9.71
C ALA A 234 -5.27 -20.24 -8.44
N GLY A 235 -4.36 -19.86 -7.54
CA GLY A 235 -4.70 -19.07 -6.36
C GLY A 235 -5.25 -17.69 -6.68
N GLN A 236 -4.75 -17.04 -7.74
CA GLN A 236 -5.27 -15.77 -8.21
C GLN A 236 -6.69 -15.89 -8.78
N MET A 237 -6.96 -16.92 -9.58
CA MET A 237 -8.29 -17.16 -10.14
C MET A 237 -9.28 -17.57 -9.06
N LEU A 238 -8.85 -18.32 -8.05
CA LEU A 238 -9.67 -18.62 -6.88
C LEU A 238 -10.04 -17.35 -6.11
N LEU A 239 -9.13 -16.40 -5.93
CA LEU A 239 -9.44 -15.10 -5.31
C LEU A 239 -10.43 -14.28 -6.16
N VAL A 240 -10.34 -14.34 -7.50
CA VAL A 240 -11.32 -13.72 -8.40
C VAL A 240 -12.70 -14.31 -8.16
N ALA A 241 -12.82 -15.64 -8.18
CA ALA A 241 -14.09 -16.35 -7.94
C ALA A 241 -14.68 -16.03 -6.55
N LEU A 242 -13.85 -16.01 -5.51
CA LEU A 242 -14.28 -15.64 -4.15
C LEU A 242 -14.79 -14.20 -4.09
N ALA A 243 -14.10 -13.25 -4.76
CA ALA A 243 -14.54 -11.86 -4.81
C ALA A 243 -15.86 -11.69 -5.55
N GLU A 244 -16.07 -12.42 -6.63
CA GLU A 244 -17.36 -12.45 -7.36
C GLU A 244 -18.48 -13.00 -6.46
N ARG A 245 -18.20 -14.07 -5.72
CA ARG A 245 -19.15 -14.65 -4.78
C ARG A 245 -19.50 -13.71 -3.63
N ILE A 246 -18.54 -12.99 -3.08
CA ILE A 246 -18.77 -11.94 -2.07
C ILE A 246 -19.62 -10.82 -2.64
N ARG A 247 -19.31 -10.33 -3.84
CA ARG A 247 -20.08 -9.26 -4.50
C ARG A 247 -21.53 -9.65 -4.80
N SER A 248 -21.76 -10.91 -5.16
CA SER A 248 -23.11 -11.42 -5.43
C SER A 248 -23.96 -11.51 -4.17
N ARG A 249 -23.35 -11.79 -3.00
CA ARG A 249 -24.04 -11.86 -1.71
C ARG A 249 -24.26 -10.50 -1.06
N ASP A 250 -23.26 -9.64 -1.11
CA ASP A 250 -23.28 -8.31 -0.51
C ASP A 250 -22.47 -7.33 -1.38
N PRO A 251 -23.15 -6.56 -2.25
CA PRO A 251 -22.48 -5.56 -3.09
C PRO A 251 -21.74 -4.46 -2.32
N ALA A 252 -22.09 -4.20 -1.05
CA ALA A 252 -21.40 -3.23 -0.21
C ALA A 252 -20.07 -3.78 0.30
N GLN A 253 -20.01 -5.05 0.69
CA GLN A 253 -18.76 -5.71 1.09
C GLN A 253 -17.82 -5.94 -0.10
N GLY A 254 -18.33 -6.20 -1.28
CA GLY A 254 -17.53 -6.40 -2.49
C GLY A 254 -16.68 -5.17 -2.89
N ARG A 255 -16.97 -4.00 -2.35
CA ARG A 255 -16.17 -2.77 -2.50
C ARG A 255 -15.25 -2.48 -1.32
N ASN A 256 -15.34 -3.26 -0.24
CA ASN A 256 -14.56 -3.02 0.97
C ASN A 256 -13.23 -3.78 0.93
N VAL A 257 -12.26 -3.21 0.24
CA VAL A 257 -10.88 -3.65 0.07
C VAL A 257 -10.15 -3.97 1.39
N GLN A 258 -10.62 -3.42 2.50
CA GLN A 258 -10.00 -3.51 3.83
C GLN A 258 -10.74 -4.47 4.77
N SER A 259 -11.72 -5.23 4.25
CA SER A 259 -12.49 -6.14 5.12
C SER A 259 -11.57 -7.18 5.79
N PRO A 260 -11.81 -7.51 7.07
CA PRO A 260 -11.05 -8.56 7.77
C PRO A 260 -11.11 -9.90 7.03
N LEU A 261 -12.27 -10.22 6.46
CA LEU A 261 -12.50 -11.40 5.63
C LEU A 261 -11.52 -11.44 4.45
N TRP A 262 -11.45 -10.36 3.66
CA TRP A 262 -10.60 -10.33 2.47
C TRP A 262 -9.11 -10.43 2.83
N ARG A 263 -8.68 -9.73 3.87
CA ARG A 263 -7.30 -9.84 4.36
C ARG A 263 -6.95 -11.26 4.80
N LYS A 264 -7.87 -11.95 5.47
CA LYS A 264 -7.67 -13.33 5.89
C LYS A 264 -7.55 -14.26 4.69
N LEU A 265 -8.46 -14.12 3.71
CA LEU A 265 -8.45 -14.91 2.46
C LEU A 265 -7.14 -14.72 1.69
N THR A 266 -6.73 -13.48 1.47
CA THR A 266 -5.51 -13.19 0.69
C THR A 266 -4.23 -13.65 1.40
N ALA A 267 -4.16 -13.51 2.73
CA ALA A 267 -3.03 -14.01 3.52
C ALA A 267 -2.95 -15.54 3.46
N ALA A 268 -4.07 -16.23 3.67
CA ALA A 268 -4.13 -17.70 3.60
C ALA A 268 -3.80 -18.20 2.18
N THR A 269 -4.34 -17.55 1.14
CA THR A 269 -4.02 -17.90 -0.27
C THR A 269 -2.54 -17.71 -0.57
N SER A 270 -1.94 -16.62 -0.10
CA SER A 270 -0.51 -16.35 -0.31
C SER A 270 0.39 -17.40 0.35
N ALA A 271 -0.03 -17.93 1.50
CA ALA A 271 0.69 -18.97 2.22
C ALA A 271 0.48 -20.37 1.60
N ALA A 272 -0.76 -20.72 1.24
CA ALA A 272 -1.12 -22.05 0.76
C ALA A 272 -0.79 -22.28 -0.72
N LEU A 273 -0.84 -21.23 -1.54
CA LEU A 273 -0.74 -21.29 -2.99
C LEU A 273 0.38 -20.36 -3.54
N PRO A 274 1.63 -20.49 -3.04
CA PRO A 274 2.74 -19.75 -3.61
C PRO A 274 3.06 -20.24 -5.02
N GLY A 275 3.55 -19.36 -5.89
CA GLY A 275 3.97 -19.75 -7.23
C GLY A 275 3.94 -18.61 -8.23
N THR A 276 4.10 -18.97 -9.51
CA THR A 276 4.00 -18.01 -10.61
C THR A 276 2.54 -17.60 -10.81
N GLY A 277 2.27 -16.32 -10.70
CA GLY A 277 0.96 -15.77 -10.98
C GLY A 277 0.62 -15.73 -12.47
N TRP A 278 -0.54 -15.20 -12.80
CA TRP A 278 -0.96 -14.97 -14.17
C TRP A 278 0.09 -14.19 -14.97
N ARG A 279 0.25 -14.58 -16.20
CA ARG A 279 1.10 -13.90 -17.21
C ARG A 279 0.35 -13.78 -18.52
N PRO A 280 0.48 -12.64 -19.24
CA PRO A 280 -0.08 -12.48 -20.57
C PRO A 280 0.62 -13.43 -21.56
N THR A 281 0.00 -13.67 -22.69
CA THR A 281 0.67 -14.26 -23.85
C THR A 281 1.70 -13.31 -24.44
N GLN A 282 2.62 -13.85 -25.26
CA GLN A 282 3.60 -13.03 -26.00
C GLN A 282 2.91 -11.96 -26.86
N ALA A 283 1.81 -12.32 -27.53
CA ALA A 283 1.06 -11.42 -28.39
C ALA A 283 0.41 -10.28 -27.61
N GLU A 284 -0.27 -10.61 -26.50
CA GLU A 284 -0.91 -9.62 -25.63
C GLU A 284 0.12 -8.66 -25.00
N ALA A 285 1.24 -9.20 -24.49
CA ALA A 285 2.30 -8.41 -23.90
C ALA A 285 2.92 -7.44 -24.90
N ARG A 286 3.21 -7.92 -26.14
CA ARG A 286 3.75 -7.10 -27.22
C ARG A 286 2.78 -5.97 -27.57
N ALA A 287 1.52 -6.28 -27.86
CA ALA A 287 0.50 -5.29 -28.18
C ALA A 287 0.32 -4.25 -27.06
N PHE A 288 0.39 -4.68 -25.80
CA PHE A 288 0.29 -3.78 -24.66
C PHE A 288 1.49 -2.82 -24.56
N VAL A 289 2.71 -3.31 -24.71
CA VAL A 289 3.92 -2.48 -24.67
C VAL A 289 3.97 -1.51 -25.87
N GLU A 290 3.55 -1.95 -27.06
CA GLU A 290 3.49 -1.13 -28.27
C GLU A 290 2.57 0.08 -28.14
N ARG A 291 1.47 0.00 -27.36
CA ARG A 291 0.62 1.17 -27.04
C ARG A 291 1.40 2.33 -26.42
N TYR A 292 2.47 2.03 -25.71
CA TYR A 292 3.32 3.02 -25.06
C TYR A 292 4.64 3.25 -25.83
N GLY A 293 4.75 2.72 -27.05
CA GLY A 293 5.97 2.78 -27.85
C GLY A 293 6.51 4.19 -28.03
N ALA A 294 5.66 5.14 -28.44
CA ALA A 294 6.06 6.56 -28.57
C ALA A 294 6.52 7.18 -27.23
N SER A 295 5.83 6.85 -26.13
CA SER A 295 6.23 7.30 -24.79
C SER A 295 7.58 6.72 -24.39
N ASN A 296 7.77 5.43 -24.61
CA ASN A 296 9.01 4.72 -24.28
C ASN A 296 10.19 5.26 -25.09
N GLU A 297 9.98 5.53 -26.37
CA GLU A 297 11.02 6.07 -27.26
C GLU A 297 11.45 7.49 -26.84
N LEU A 298 10.51 8.36 -26.49
CA LEU A 298 10.84 9.71 -25.98
C LEU A 298 11.64 9.65 -24.67
N VAL A 299 11.30 8.74 -23.77
CA VAL A 299 12.08 8.53 -22.53
C VAL A 299 13.48 7.99 -22.85
N ARG A 300 13.56 6.99 -23.77
CA ARG A 300 14.83 6.42 -24.22
C ARG A 300 15.76 7.50 -24.78
N GLN A 301 15.28 8.30 -25.72
CA GLN A 301 16.08 9.37 -26.35
C GLN A 301 16.60 10.37 -25.34
N ARG A 302 15.78 10.74 -24.35
CA ARG A 302 16.09 11.81 -23.38
C ARG A 302 17.00 11.37 -22.25
N TYR A 303 16.86 10.13 -21.79
CA TYR A 303 17.52 9.67 -20.57
C TYR A 303 18.42 8.44 -20.76
N PHE A 304 18.23 7.71 -21.86
CA PHE A 304 18.99 6.49 -22.18
C PHE A 304 19.49 6.50 -23.66
N PRO A 305 20.16 7.56 -24.12
CA PRO A 305 20.49 7.72 -25.54
C PRO A 305 21.39 6.62 -26.12
N LYS A 306 22.15 5.93 -25.25
CA LYS A 306 23.03 4.81 -25.66
C LYS A 306 22.28 3.48 -25.85
N ARG A 307 21.01 3.38 -25.46
CA ARG A 307 20.20 2.16 -25.63
C ARG A 307 19.49 2.19 -26.98
N GLN A 308 19.33 1.04 -27.60
CA GLN A 308 18.52 0.89 -28.84
C GLN A 308 17.02 0.94 -28.52
N THR A 309 16.60 0.29 -27.44
CA THR A 309 15.22 0.27 -26.93
C THR A 309 15.21 0.64 -25.45
N LEU A 310 14.09 1.21 -24.95
CA LEU A 310 13.97 1.52 -23.54
C LEU A 310 13.99 0.23 -22.70
N PHE A 311 13.19 -0.74 -23.08
CA PHE A 311 13.10 -2.05 -22.42
C PHE A 311 13.58 -3.14 -23.36
N ASP A 312 13.96 -4.28 -22.78
CA ASP A 312 14.29 -5.48 -23.52
C ASP A 312 13.07 -5.95 -24.34
N PRO A 313 13.19 -6.11 -25.68
CA PRO A 313 12.08 -6.52 -26.53
C PRO A 313 11.80 -8.02 -26.51
N ASP A 314 12.52 -8.80 -25.69
CA ASP A 314 12.31 -10.25 -25.58
C ASP A 314 11.05 -10.57 -24.77
N PHE A 315 10.15 -11.32 -25.36
CA PHE A 315 8.92 -11.86 -24.76
C PHE A 315 8.93 -13.38 -24.68
N SER A 316 10.02 -14.06 -25.05
CA SER A 316 10.11 -15.53 -25.19
C SER A 316 9.81 -16.27 -23.89
N ALA A 317 10.04 -15.65 -22.73
CA ALA A 317 9.71 -16.20 -21.43
C ALA A 317 8.19 -16.22 -21.12
N LEU A 318 7.36 -15.60 -21.97
CA LEU A 318 5.90 -15.61 -21.83
C LEU A 318 5.26 -16.75 -22.63
N PRO A 319 4.08 -17.23 -22.23
CA PRO A 319 3.38 -18.29 -22.95
C PRO A 319 2.93 -17.82 -24.34
N LEU A 320 2.91 -18.73 -25.31
CA LEU A 320 2.38 -18.46 -26.66
C LEU A 320 0.84 -18.40 -26.68
N GLN A 321 0.21 -19.21 -25.82
CA GLN A 321 -1.25 -19.29 -25.67
C GLN A 321 -1.64 -18.97 -24.23
N PRO A 322 -2.87 -18.50 -23.98
CA PRO A 322 -3.36 -18.30 -22.63
C PRO A 322 -3.25 -19.57 -21.79
N VAL A 323 -2.69 -19.46 -20.59
CA VAL A 323 -2.64 -20.57 -19.63
C VAL A 323 -3.98 -20.60 -18.91
N ALA A 324 -4.83 -21.56 -19.28
CA ALA A 324 -6.09 -21.79 -18.59
C ALA A 324 -5.86 -22.39 -17.19
N VAL A 325 -6.70 -22.02 -16.25
CA VAL A 325 -6.83 -22.71 -14.96
C VAL A 325 -8.10 -23.54 -15.07
N ASP A 326 -7.94 -24.86 -15.16
CA ASP A 326 -9.07 -25.78 -15.27
C ASP A 326 -9.74 -26.05 -13.91
N ASP A 327 -10.89 -26.71 -13.93
CA ASP A 327 -11.68 -27.02 -12.74
C ASP A 327 -10.91 -27.88 -11.73
N ALA A 328 -10.02 -28.75 -12.20
CA ALA A 328 -9.21 -29.60 -11.34
C ALA A 328 -8.18 -28.77 -10.55
N ALA A 329 -7.51 -27.84 -11.21
CA ALA A 329 -6.56 -26.91 -10.59
C ALA A 329 -7.26 -25.95 -9.62
N LEU A 330 -8.47 -25.48 -9.93
CA LEU A 330 -9.27 -24.66 -9.02
C LEU A 330 -9.72 -25.47 -7.79
N SER A 331 -10.14 -26.71 -7.96
CA SER A 331 -10.55 -27.60 -6.87
C SER A 331 -9.37 -27.93 -5.93
N ASP A 332 -8.18 -28.23 -6.47
CA ASP A 332 -6.96 -28.41 -5.66
C ASP A 332 -6.62 -27.13 -4.90
N ALA A 333 -6.65 -25.98 -5.57
CA ALA A 333 -6.40 -24.71 -4.94
C ALA A 333 -7.39 -24.41 -3.80
N ALA A 334 -8.68 -24.70 -4.00
CA ALA A 334 -9.71 -24.55 -2.98
C ALA A 334 -9.45 -25.46 -1.77
N THR A 335 -9.11 -26.73 -2.00
CA THR A 335 -8.79 -27.69 -0.95
C THR A 335 -7.61 -27.22 -0.10
N ARG A 336 -6.54 -26.75 -0.73
CA ARG A 336 -5.34 -26.26 -0.05
C ARG A 336 -5.63 -24.97 0.74
N LEU A 337 -6.45 -24.08 0.20
CA LEU A 337 -6.84 -22.86 0.90
C LEU A 337 -7.74 -23.19 2.10
N MET A 338 -8.68 -24.12 1.98
CA MET A 338 -9.50 -24.63 3.10
C MET A 338 -8.63 -25.14 4.24
N ALA A 339 -7.63 -25.98 3.93
CA ALA A 339 -6.69 -26.49 4.92
C ALA A 339 -5.92 -25.36 5.62
N ALA A 340 -5.51 -24.32 4.88
CA ALA A 340 -4.78 -23.18 5.45
C ALA A 340 -5.65 -22.25 6.31
N LEU A 341 -6.97 -22.20 6.07
CA LEU A 341 -7.91 -21.43 6.89
C LEU A 341 -8.19 -22.10 8.25
N GLY A 342 -7.75 -23.34 8.43
CA GLY A 342 -7.94 -24.12 9.65
C GLY A 342 -9.21 -25.00 9.56
N THR A 343 -9.14 -26.22 10.04
CA THR A 343 -10.27 -27.15 10.05
C THR A 343 -11.28 -26.73 11.12
N VAL A 344 -12.40 -26.14 10.69
CA VAL A 344 -13.62 -26.29 11.46
C VAL A 344 -14.15 -27.71 11.13
N THR A 345 -14.08 -28.61 12.10
CA THR A 345 -14.65 -29.94 11.97
C THR A 345 -16.16 -29.83 11.79
N GLY A 346 -16.59 -29.82 10.54
CA GLY A 346 -17.98 -30.05 10.13
C GLY A 346 -18.04 -31.24 9.18
N PRO A 347 -19.19 -31.94 9.07
CA PRO A 347 -19.28 -33.11 8.25
C PRO A 347 -18.90 -32.81 6.80
N GLN A 348 -17.99 -33.63 6.25
CA GLN A 348 -17.68 -33.66 4.82
C GLN A 348 -18.97 -33.94 4.05
N ALA A 349 -19.56 -32.89 3.48
CA ALA A 349 -20.63 -33.09 2.51
C ALA A 349 -20.02 -33.73 1.25
N ALA A 350 -20.59 -34.84 0.79
CA ALA A 350 -20.25 -35.42 -0.49
C ALA A 350 -20.43 -34.36 -1.60
N PRO A 351 -19.54 -34.29 -2.61
CA PRO A 351 -19.67 -33.30 -3.68
C PRO A 351 -21.03 -33.54 -4.41
N PRO A 352 -21.79 -32.46 -4.65
CA PRO A 352 -23.04 -32.55 -5.39
C PRO A 352 -22.81 -33.00 -6.84
N PRO A 353 -23.78 -33.63 -7.49
CA PRO A 353 -23.65 -34.16 -8.85
C PRO A 353 -23.47 -33.09 -9.94
N ASP A 354 -23.80 -31.85 -9.66
CA ASP A 354 -23.56 -30.70 -10.54
C ASP A 354 -22.24 -30.04 -10.17
N ARG A 355 -21.28 -30.02 -11.10
CA ARG A 355 -19.93 -29.48 -10.89
C ARG A 355 -19.94 -27.98 -10.49
N GLN A 356 -20.81 -27.17 -11.11
CA GLN A 356 -20.90 -25.75 -10.80
C GLN A 356 -21.50 -25.51 -9.41
N ALA A 357 -22.57 -26.19 -9.08
CA ALA A 357 -23.18 -26.13 -7.74
C ALA A 357 -22.22 -26.67 -6.67
N GLY A 358 -21.37 -27.65 -7.02
CA GLY A 358 -20.32 -28.17 -6.14
C GLY A 358 -19.25 -27.13 -5.84
N PHE A 359 -18.78 -26.42 -6.85
CA PHE A 359 -17.75 -25.36 -6.68
C PHE A 359 -18.32 -24.17 -5.90
N ASP A 360 -19.53 -23.73 -6.19
CA ASP A 360 -20.21 -22.66 -5.45
C ASP A 360 -20.37 -23.02 -3.96
N ALA A 361 -20.74 -24.28 -3.64
CA ALA A 361 -20.81 -24.73 -2.26
C ALA A 361 -19.45 -24.73 -1.55
N VAL A 362 -18.37 -25.07 -2.24
CA VAL A 362 -17.00 -24.96 -1.72
C VAL A 362 -16.63 -23.50 -1.45
N LEU A 363 -16.92 -22.59 -2.36
CA LEU A 363 -16.68 -21.15 -2.15
C LEU A 363 -17.47 -20.65 -0.94
N ASP A 364 -18.71 -21.06 -0.76
CA ASP A 364 -19.55 -20.69 0.37
C ASP A 364 -18.99 -21.23 1.70
N ALA A 365 -18.53 -22.47 1.72
CA ALA A 365 -17.87 -23.04 2.88
C ALA A 365 -16.56 -22.30 3.24
N MET A 366 -15.76 -21.95 2.24
CA MET A 366 -14.53 -21.17 2.42
C MET A 366 -14.82 -19.78 3.01
N LEU A 367 -15.85 -19.10 2.52
CA LEU A 367 -16.26 -17.81 3.04
C LEU A 367 -16.71 -17.90 4.49
N ALA A 368 -17.55 -18.89 4.84
CA ALA A 368 -18.01 -19.13 6.21
C ALA A 368 -16.83 -19.40 7.17
N GLN A 369 -15.86 -20.20 6.74
CA GLN A 369 -14.66 -20.50 7.52
C GLN A 369 -13.75 -19.27 7.70
N ALA A 370 -13.55 -18.47 6.66
CA ALA A 370 -12.78 -17.24 6.73
C ALA A 370 -13.46 -16.19 7.62
N GLU A 371 -14.77 -16.08 7.58
CA GLU A 371 -15.57 -15.23 8.47
C GLU A 371 -15.45 -15.66 9.93
N ALA A 372 -15.51 -16.95 10.22
CA ALA A 372 -15.31 -17.48 11.57
C ALA A 372 -13.91 -17.13 12.11
N ALA A 373 -12.88 -17.31 11.28
CA ALA A 373 -11.50 -16.96 11.63
C ALA A 373 -11.29 -15.44 11.80
N ALA A 374 -12.00 -14.60 11.03
CA ALA A 374 -11.97 -13.16 11.18
C ALA A 374 -12.63 -12.71 12.50
N ARG A 375 -13.78 -13.30 12.87
CA ARG A 375 -14.44 -13.05 14.16
C ARG A 375 -13.58 -13.45 15.36
N GLN A 376 -12.83 -14.53 15.25
CA GLN A 376 -11.90 -14.96 16.31
C GLN A 376 -10.79 -13.92 16.53
N HIS A 377 -10.31 -13.29 15.45
CA HIS A 377 -9.31 -12.23 15.53
C HIS A 377 -9.85 -10.95 16.22
N ASP A 378 -11.12 -10.58 15.95
CA ASP A 378 -11.79 -9.49 16.69
C ASP A 378 -11.91 -9.79 18.17
N GLY A 379 -12.24 -11.04 18.54
CA GLY A 379 -12.29 -11.48 19.95
C GLY A 379 -10.97 -11.27 20.69
N VAL A 380 -9.81 -11.50 20.04
CA VAL A 380 -8.49 -11.25 20.63
C VAL A 380 -8.26 -9.75 20.83
N ALA A 381 -8.64 -8.90 19.86
CA ALA A 381 -8.50 -7.44 20.00
C ALA A 381 -9.40 -6.89 21.11
N VAL A 382 -10.62 -7.43 21.29
CA VAL A 382 -11.52 -7.09 22.40
C VAL A 382 -10.91 -7.46 23.74
N ALA A 383 -10.35 -8.68 23.85
CA ALA A 383 -9.70 -9.13 25.08
C ALA A 383 -8.47 -8.27 25.43
N ALA A 384 -7.65 -7.92 24.44
CA ALA A 384 -6.51 -7.04 24.63
C ALA A 384 -6.91 -5.64 25.10
N ALA A 385 -8.01 -5.06 24.56
CA ALA A 385 -8.54 -3.79 25.01
C ALA A 385 -9.00 -3.83 26.47
N ARG A 386 -9.73 -4.89 26.86
CA ARG A 386 -10.19 -5.08 28.25
C ARG A 386 -9.02 -5.24 29.24
N LEU A 387 -8.01 -6.05 28.88
CA LEU A 387 -6.83 -6.24 29.71
C LEU A 387 -6.04 -4.92 29.90
N ALA A 388 -5.88 -4.14 28.84
CA ALA A 388 -5.21 -2.85 28.92
C ALA A 388 -6.00 -1.82 29.77
N GLN A 389 -7.32 -1.84 29.67
CA GLN A 389 -8.22 -1.02 30.48
C GLN A 389 -8.11 -1.37 31.96
N THR A 390 -8.17 -2.66 32.31
CA THR A 390 -8.05 -3.13 33.72
C THR A 390 -6.67 -2.88 34.31
N ALA A 391 -5.63 -2.90 33.50
CA ALA A 391 -4.26 -2.59 33.93
C ALA A 391 -3.96 -1.09 34.00
N GLY A 392 -4.89 -0.19 33.63
CA GLY A 392 -4.70 1.25 33.64
C GLY A 392 -3.70 1.74 32.55
N ASP A 393 -3.31 0.89 31.62
CA ASP A 393 -2.38 1.24 30.55
C ASP A 393 -3.13 1.90 29.38
N ARG A 394 -3.27 3.20 29.47
CA ARG A 394 -4.00 4.03 28.50
C ARG A 394 -3.43 3.91 27.08
N GLN A 395 -2.11 3.81 26.94
CA GLN A 395 -1.49 3.71 25.60
C GLN A 395 -1.80 2.37 24.93
N ARG A 396 -1.70 1.26 25.68
CA ARG A 396 -2.09 -0.06 25.18
C ARG A 396 -3.59 -0.13 24.90
N HIS A 397 -4.41 0.48 25.76
CA HIS A 397 -5.86 0.54 25.56
C HIS A 397 -6.21 1.28 24.25
N ARG A 398 -5.64 2.48 24.01
CA ARG A 398 -5.82 3.20 22.74
C ARG A 398 -5.37 2.39 21.54
N THR A 399 -4.21 1.72 21.64
CA THR A 399 -3.69 0.88 20.54
C THR A 399 -4.64 -0.28 20.25
N ALA A 400 -5.19 -0.94 21.26
CA ALA A 400 -6.13 -2.04 21.09
C ALA A 400 -7.47 -1.57 20.50
N LEU A 401 -8.00 -0.42 20.93
CA LEU A 401 -9.21 0.19 20.34
C LEU A 401 -8.98 0.61 18.87
N ALA A 402 -7.83 1.20 18.58
CA ALA A 402 -7.46 1.54 17.20
C ALA A 402 -7.36 0.28 16.34
N THR A 403 -6.78 -0.80 16.85
CA THR A 403 -6.74 -2.10 16.16
C THR A 403 -8.14 -2.63 15.90
N ARG A 404 -9.03 -2.53 16.89
CA ARG A 404 -10.43 -2.93 16.76
C ARG A 404 -11.16 -2.13 15.69
N LEU A 405 -10.93 -0.82 15.61
CA LEU A 405 -11.48 0.03 14.54
C LEU A 405 -10.88 -0.25 13.16
N GLN A 406 -9.68 -0.83 13.10
CA GLN A 406 -9.13 -1.35 11.83
C GLN A 406 -9.84 -2.63 11.37
N ILE A 407 -10.28 -3.46 12.33
CA ILE A 407 -11.01 -4.69 12.05
C ILE A 407 -12.47 -4.37 11.70
N ASP A 408 -13.10 -3.54 12.50
CA ASP A 408 -14.49 -3.09 12.35
C ASP A 408 -14.57 -1.55 12.41
N PRO A 409 -14.45 -0.85 11.27
CA PRO A 409 -14.54 0.61 11.20
C PRO A 409 -15.91 1.18 11.63
N ALA A 410 -16.97 0.38 11.62
CA ALA A 410 -18.31 0.77 12.04
C ALA A 410 -18.54 0.64 13.55
N ASN A 411 -17.57 0.14 14.30
CA ASN A 411 -17.68 -0.11 15.74
C ASN A 411 -17.84 1.17 16.53
N THR A 412 -19.09 1.58 16.71
CA THR A 412 -19.47 2.81 17.43
C THR A 412 -18.96 2.81 18.87
N ALA A 413 -19.06 1.68 19.58
CA ALA A 413 -18.63 1.56 20.97
C ALA A 413 -17.12 1.81 21.12
N ALA A 414 -16.30 1.12 20.32
CA ALA A 414 -14.84 1.30 20.33
C ALA A 414 -14.45 2.74 19.96
N ARG A 415 -15.18 3.38 19.04
CA ARG A 415 -14.91 4.75 18.62
C ARG A 415 -15.23 5.77 19.71
N LEU A 416 -16.33 5.59 20.45
CA LEU A 416 -16.69 6.46 21.57
C LEU A 416 -15.76 6.27 22.78
N GLU A 417 -15.34 5.05 23.04
CA GLU A 417 -14.35 4.75 24.09
C GLU A 417 -13.00 5.40 23.76
N LEU A 418 -12.56 5.31 22.51
CA LEU A 418 -11.36 6.01 22.05
C LEU A 418 -11.49 7.53 22.14
N ALA A 419 -12.68 8.08 21.84
CA ALA A 419 -12.97 9.51 22.00
C ALA A 419 -12.87 9.96 23.46
N ALA A 420 -13.37 9.15 24.40
CA ALA A 420 -13.28 9.42 25.83
C ALA A 420 -11.82 9.47 26.30
N LEU A 421 -11.00 8.49 25.91
CA LEU A 421 -9.57 8.46 26.21
C LEU A 421 -8.82 9.69 25.66
N TYR A 422 -9.12 10.11 24.44
CA TYR A 422 -8.54 11.34 23.87
C TYR A 422 -8.93 12.59 24.65
N LEU A 423 -10.19 12.68 25.11
CA LEU A 423 -10.64 13.79 25.97
C LEU A 423 -9.90 13.83 27.32
N GLU A 424 -9.69 12.68 27.93
CA GLU A 424 -8.95 12.55 29.20
C GLU A 424 -7.48 12.93 29.05
N ASP A 425 -6.90 12.65 27.89
CA ASP A 425 -5.51 13.02 27.56
C ASP A 425 -5.37 14.48 27.04
N GLY A 426 -6.48 15.24 26.97
CA GLY A 426 -6.50 16.62 26.50
C GLY A 426 -6.48 16.76 24.96
N ASP A 427 -6.47 15.67 24.20
CA ASP A 427 -6.52 15.70 22.74
C ASP A 427 -7.96 15.88 22.23
N ARG A 428 -8.43 17.13 22.37
CA ARG A 428 -9.79 17.54 21.99
C ARG A 428 -10.09 17.37 20.49
N ARG A 429 -9.07 17.52 19.63
CA ARG A 429 -9.25 17.39 18.19
C ARG A 429 -9.49 15.93 17.80
N ALA A 430 -8.71 15.01 18.35
CA ALA A 430 -8.91 13.59 18.14
C ALA A 430 -10.28 13.11 18.68
N ALA A 431 -10.64 13.57 19.86
CA ALA A 431 -11.95 13.27 20.45
C ALA A 431 -13.11 13.79 19.61
N ALA A 432 -13.05 15.05 19.17
CA ALA A 432 -14.07 15.65 18.30
C ALA A 432 -14.24 14.92 16.98
N TYR A 433 -13.13 14.45 16.41
CA TYR A 433 -13.17 13.65 15.18
C TYR A 433 -13.90 12.33 15.40
N CYS A 434 -13.57 11.58 16.46
CA CYS A 434 -14.23 10.31 16.77
C CYS A 434 -15.73 10.50 17.03
N VAL A 435 -16.11 11.52 17.79
CA VAL A 435 -17.51 11.86 18.06
C VAL A 435 -18.24 12.25 16.77
N GLY A 436 -17.65 13.11 15.94
CA GLY A 436 -18.21 13.53 14.67
C GLY A 436 -18.41 12.38 13.68
N ALA A 437 -17.52 11.39 13.68
CA ALA A 437 -17.67 10.19 12.86
C ALA A 437 -18.92 9.38 13.26
N VAL A 438 -19.20 9.24 14.55
CA VAL A 438 -20.40 8.55 15.04
C VAL A 438 -21.65 9.35 14.73
N LEU A 439 -21.66 10.67 14.92
CA LEU A 439 -22.83 11.51 14.67
C LEU A 439 -23.19 11.63 13.18
N ARG A 440 -22.24 11.46 12.28
CA ARG A 440 -22.53 11.40 10.83
C ARG A 440 -23.36 10.18 10.43
N THR A 441 -23.14 9.04 11.10
CA THR A 441 -23.87 7.80 10.81
C THR A 441 -25.08 7.61 11.73
N HIS A 442 -25.01 8.13 12.94
CA HIS A 442 -26.05 8.03 13.98
C HIS A 442 -26.25 9.39 14.68
N PRO A 443 -26.95 10.36 14.05
CA PRO A 443 -27.06 11.75 14.55
C PRO A 443 -27.64 11.87 15.97
N GLY A 444 -28.50 10.91 16.39
CA GLY A 444 -29.13 10.87 17.70
C GLY A 444 -28.40 10.01 18.75
N HIS A 445 -27.17 9.55 18.50
CA HIS A 445 -26.51 8.63 19.43
C HIS A 445 -26.20 9.26 20.79
N PRO A 446 -26.78 8.76 21.91
CA PRO A 446 -26.72 9.44 23.22
C PRO A 446 -25.30 9.67 23.72
N GLY A 447 -24.43 8.62 23.65
CA GLY A 447 -23.04 8.70 24.08
C GLY A 447 -22.20 9.68 23.26
N ALA A 448 -22.47 9.79 21.93
CA ALA A 448 -21.79 10.75 21.07
C ALA A 448 -22.19 12.19 21.39
N LEU A 449 -23.48 12.44 21.60
CA LEU A 449 -23.99 13.74 22.02
C LEU A 449 -23.44 14.16 23.38
N ALA A 450 -23.38 13.25 24.36
CA ALA A 450 -22.79 13.52 25.67
C ALA A 450 -21.31 13.92 25.55
N LEU A 451 -20.52 13.23 24.75
CA LEU A 451 -19.11 13.58 24.51
C LEU A 451 -18.97 14.89 23.72
N GLN A 452 -19.88 15.19 22.79
CA GLN A 452 -19.92 16.46 22.08
C GLN A 452 -20.18 17.64 23.05
N HIS A 453 -21.11 17.49 24.00
CA HIS A 453 -21.35 18.48 25.05
C HIS A 453 -20.10 18.69 25.92
N ARG A 454 -19.43 17.65 26.34
CA ARG A 454 -18.15 17.74 27.07
C ARG A 454 -17.06 18.47 26.28
N LEU A 455 -17.00 18.24 24.98
CA LEU A 455 -16.10 18.97 24.08
C LEU A 455 -16.44 20.47 24.02
N ALA A 456 -17.71 20.84 24.01
CA ALA A 456 -18.16 22.24 24.00
C ALA A 456 -17.93 22.95 25.34
N ALA A 457 -18.27 22.30 26.47
CA ALA A 457 -18.21 22.89 27.79
C ALA A 457 -16.82 23.34 28.24
N THR A 458 -15.77 22.62 27.85
CA THR A 458 -14.38 23.00 28.17
C THR A 458 -13.78 24.06 27.23
N SER A 459 -14.54 24.56 26.22
CA SER A 459 -14.14 25.68 25.35
C SER A 459 -14.47 27.06 25.97
N SER A 460 -15.27 27.11 27.02
CA SER A 460 -15.77 28.34 27.65
C SER A 460 -15.08 28.69 28.98
N ALA A 461 -13.98 28.05 29.35
CA ALA A 461 -13.14 28.49 30.47
C ALA A 461 -12.21 29.62 29.98
N PRO A 462 -12.28 30.82 30.56
CA PRO A 462 -11.36 31.90 30.21
C PRO A 462 -9.94 31.58 30.70
N HIS A 463 -8.96 32.00 29.88
CA HIS A 463 -7.53 31.98 30.18
C HIS A 463 -7.21 32.92 31.32
#